data_e343a07ff6590f7820764418f666a477
#
_entry.id   e343a07ff6590f7820764418f666a477
#
_cell.length_a   1.000
_cell.length_b   1.000
_cell.length_c   1.000
_cell.angle_alpha   90.00
_cell.angle_beta   90.00
_cell.angle_gamma   90.00
#
_symmetry.space_group_name_H-M   'P 1'
#
loop_
_entity.id
_entity.type
_entity.pdbx_description
1 polymer ?
#
loop_
_entity_poly.entity_id
_entity_poly.type
_entity_poly.pdbx_seq_one_letter_code
_entity_poly.pdbx_strand_id
1 'polypeptide(L)'
;MPEKNTNPLPPEVQQMLAEQLRDLHLPEAISWWPLAWGWWLLLGLILLIVTTSIFFFYKKRQKNRYRGLAITSLEIAYSNWSDNQNNQAYLHQANDILKRCVLHVSKSAPLATQTGQTWVAELNNWGKKALSEKTQNALGFECYQAAPSSDIKALHTELIHWLKTHEYRLENITKTSIKRGLHA
;
A
#
# COMPACT_ATOMS: atom_id res chain seq x y z
N MET A 1 -27.39 -74.18 17.08
CA MET A 1 -27.84 -72.95 17.80
C MET A 1 -27.67 -73.23 19.26
N PRO A 2 -26.80 -72.54 20.02
CA PRO A 2 -26.74 -72.70 21.46
C PRO A 2 -27.82 -71.84 22.11
N GLU A 3 -28.69 -72.47 22.84
CA GLU A 3 -29.69 -71.85 23.71
C GLU A 3 -29.04 -70.96 24.75
N LYS A 4 -29.40 -69.71 24.74
CA LYS A 4 -28.99 -68.68 25.69
C LYS A 4 -29.70 -68.99 27.00
N ASN A 5 -29.03 -69.73 27.89
CA ASN A 5 -29.56 -70.07 29.21
C ASN A 5 -29.64 -68.75 30.05
N THR A 6 -30.78 -68.09 29.99
CA THR A 6 -31.10 -66.87 30.78
C THR A 6 -31.72 -67.33 32.12
N ASN A 7 -30.90 -68.00 32.94
CA ASN A 7 -31.34 -68.20 34.32
C ASN A 7 -31.17 -66.87 35.06
N PRO A 8 -32.29 -66.31 35.61
CA PRO A 8 -32.17 -65.03 36.32
C PRO A 8 -31.31 -65.24 37.57
N LEU A 9 -30.33 -64.37 37.70
CA LEU A 9 -29.39 -64.35 38.83
C LEU A 9 -30.19 -64.31 40.15
N PRO A 10 -29.76 -65.03 41.20
CA PRO A 10 -30.42 -64.97 42.51
C PRO A 10 -30.54 -63.50 43.00
N PRO A 11 -31.62 -63.14 43.70
CA PRO A 11 -31.87 -61.77 44.12
C PRO A 11 -30.74 -61.17 44.99
N GLU A 12 -30.06 -62.00 45.76
CA GLU A 12 -28.90 -61.61 46.58
C GLU A 12 -27.72 -61.17 45.73
N VAL A 13 -27.46 -61.82 44.61
CA VAL A 13 -26.37 -61.46 43.68
C VAL A 13 -26.72 -60.16 42.90
N GLN A 14 -28.02 -59.96 42.61
CA GLN A 14 -28.45 -58.72 41.98
C GLN A 14 -28.29 -57.51 42.92
N GLN A 15 -28.56 -57.71 44.21
CA GLN A 15 -28.37 -56.65 45.21
C GLN A 15 -26.87 -56.33 45.43
N MET A 16 -26.01 -57.34 45.52
CA MET A 16 -24.58 -57.13 45.62
C MET A 16 -23.97 -56.42 44.36
N LEU A 17 -24.47 -56.79 43.17
CA LEU A 17 -24.06 -56.10 41.94
C LEU A 17 -24.55 -54.67 41.89
N ALA A 18 -25.77 -54.39 42.36
CA ALA A 18 -26.31 -53.02 42.41
C ALA A 18 -25.56 -52.14 43.43
N GLU A 19 -25.06 -52.74 44.52
CA GLU A 19 -24.29 -52.06 45.55
C GLU A 19 -22.83 -51.81 45.13
N GLN A 20 -22.24 -52.72 44.32
CA GLN A 20 -20.88 -52.57 43.75
C GLN A 20 -20.82 -51.77 42.47
N LEU A 21 -21.92 -51.68 41.70
CA LEU A 21 -22.10 -50.76 40.58
C LEU A 21 -22.47 -49.37 41.08
N ARG A 22 -21.71 -48.87 42.04
CA ARG A 22 -21.87 -47.52 42.54
C ARG A 22 -21.48 -46.55 41.43
N ASP A 23 -22.48 -45.87 40.94
CA ASP A 23 -22.47 -44.66 40.15
C ASP A 23 -21.13 -44.38 39.43
N LEU A 24 -21.05 -44.80 38.19
CA LEU A 24 -20.16 -44.18 37.24
C LEU A 24 -20.63 -42.73 37.07
N HIS A 25 -20.04 -41.85 37.87
CA HIS A 25 -20.18 -40.41 37.60
C HIS A 25 -19.62 -40.18 36.19
N LEU A 26 -20.50 -40.05 35.21
CA LEU A 26 -20.14 -39.54 33.91
C LEU A 26 -19.49 -38.18 34.17
N PRO A 27 -18.23 -37.96 33.74
CA PRO A 27 -17.62 -36.64 33.89
C PRO A 27 -18.58 -35.63 33.29
N GLU A 28 -18.87 -34.57 34.04
CA GLU A 28 -19.74 -33.47 33.57
C GLU A 28 -19.18 -32.98 32.24
N ALA A 29 -20.05 -32.85 31.24
CA ALA A 29 -19.70 -32.37 29.92
C ALA A 29 -18.98 -31.02 30.09
N ILE A 30 -17.68 -31.00 29.75
CA ILE A 30 -16.87 -29.78 29.83
C ILE A 30 -17.57 -28.74 28.98
N SER A 31 -18.18 -27.74 29.64
CA SER A 31 -18.85 -26.64 28.95
C SER A 31 -17.83 -25.89 28.11
N TRP A 32 -18.06 -25.80 26.82
CA TRP A 32 -17.26 -24.97 25.89
C TRP A 32 -17.38 -23.48 26.20
N TRP A 33 -18.31 -23.08 27.05
CA TRP A 33 -18.61 -21.71 27.40
C TRP A 33 -18.62 -21.53 28.93
N PRO A 34 -17.94 -20.51 29.52
CA PRO A 34 -17.24 -19.38 28.87
C PRO A 34 -15.81 -19.72 28.46
N LEU A 35 -15.37 -19.19 27.32
CA LEU A 35 -13.99 -19.29 26.88
C LEU A 35 -13.05 -18.65 27.93
N ALA A 36 -11.93 -19.34 28.22
CA ALA A 36 -10.90 -18.79 29.10
C ALA A 36 -10.45 -17.38 28.66
N TRP A 37 -10.21 -16.49 29.59
CA TRP A 37 -9.83 -15.08 29.35
C TRP A 37 -8.71 -14.92 28.31
N GLY A 38 -7.79 -15.88 28.21
CA GLY A 38 -6.73 -15.92 27.21
C GLY A 38 -7.23 -15.91 25.76
N TRP A 39 -8.38 -16.52 25.47
CA TRP A 39 -8.97 -16.54 24.14
C TRP A 39 -9.46 -15.16 23.70
N TRP A 40 -9.97 -14.34 24.62
CA TRP A 40 -10.38 -12.97 24.35
C TRP A 40 -9.19 -12.08 24.04
N LEU A 41 -8.05 -12.27 24.73
CA LEU A 41 -6.80 -11.59 24.42
C LEU A 41 -6.25 -12.00 23.04
N LEU A 42 -6.30 -13.31 22.74
CA LEU A 42 -5.87 -13.83 21.44
C LEU A 42 -6.73 -13.27 20.30
N LEU A 43 -8.04 -13.24 20.48
CA LEU A 43 -8.99 -12.70 19.51
C LEU A 43 -8.78 -11.19 19.31
N GLY A 44 -8.54 -10.44 20.38
CA GLY A 44 -8.19 -9.03 20.33
C GLY A 44 -6.87 -8.79 19.56
N LEU A 45 -5.85 -9.62 19.82
CA LEU A 45 -4.57 -9.54 19.12
C LEU A 45 -4.71 -9.83 17.62
N ILE A 46 -5.47 -10.89 17.26
CA ILE A 46 -5.73 -11.21 15.85
C ILE A 46 -6.48 -10.07 15.17
N LEU A 47 -7.50 -9.50 15.80
CA LEU A 47 -8.25 -8.39 15.26
C LEU A 47 -7.36 -7.16 15.03
N LEU A 48 -6.45 -6.87 15.96
CA LEU A 48 -5.48 -5.77 15.85
C LEU A 48 -4.51 -6.00 14.67
N ILE A 49 -4.00 -7.21 14.49
CA ILE A 49 -3.11 -7.55 13.36
C ILE A 49 -3.86 -7.43 12.03
N VAL A 50 -5.09 -7.92 11.95
CA VAL A 50 -5.92 -7.86 10.74
C VAL A 50 -6.24 -6.41 10.37
N THR A 51 -6.68 -5.60 11.32
CA THR A 51 -7.00 -4.18 11.08
C THR A 51 -5.76 -3.38 10.65
N THR A 52 -4.63 -3.62 11.30
CA THR A 52 -3.35 -2.99 10.96
C THR A 52 -2.91 -3.40 9.54
N SER A 53 -3.01 -4.68 9.21
CA SER A 53 -2.69 -5.21 7.88
C SER A 53 -3.57 -4.59 6.80
N ILE A 54 -4.89 -4.55 7.02
CA ILE A 54 -5.84 -3.93 6.09
C ILE A 54 -5.50 -2.45 5.87
N PHE A 55 -5.18 -1.72 6.93
CA PHE A 55 -4.80 -0.31 6.83
C PHE A 55 -3.53 -0.10 6.00
N PHE A 56 -2.49 -0.92 6.21
CA PHE A 56 -1.26 -0.89 5.41
C PHE A 56 -1.51 -1.26 3.95
N PHE A 57 -2.30 -2.30 3.69
CA PHE A 57 -2.68 -2.70 2.33
C PHE A 57 -3.47 -1.62 1.61
N TYR A 58 -4.42 -0.99 2.29
CA TYR A 58 -5.22 0.09 1.72
C TYR A 58 -4.34 1.30 1.35
N LYS A 59 -3.47 1.74 2.26
CA LYS A 59 -2.49 2.82 1.99
C LYS A 59 -1.57 2.49 0.81
N LYS A 60 -1.04 1.27 0.77
CA LYS A 60 -0.17 0.82 -0.32
C LYS A 60 -0.91 0.77 -1.66
N ARG A 61 -2.15 0.28 -1.66
CA ARG A 61 -2.99 0.22 -2.86
C ARG A 61 -3.36 1.61 -3.39
N GLN A 62 -3.69 2.53 -2.52
CA GLN A 62 -3.97 3.93 -2.89
C GLN A 62 -2.72 4.59 -3.50
N LYS A 63 -1.55 4.39 -2.89
CA LYS A 63 -0.26 4.87 -3.42
C LYS A 63 0.06 4.29 -4.81
N ASN A 64 -0.29 3.04 -5.06
CA ASN A 64 -0.03 2.40 -6.35
C ASN A 64 -1.02 2.83 -7.45
N ARG A 65 -2.25 3.16 -7.10
CA ARG A 65 -3.26 3.58 -8.09
C ARG A 65 -2.90 4.88 -8.82
N TYR A 66 -2.49 5.93 -8.10
CA TYR A 66 -2.12 7.19 -8.75
C TYR A 66 -0.88 7.04 -9.63
N ARG A 67 0.08 6.20 -9.21
CA ARG A 67 1.26 5.88 -10.03
C ARG A 67 0.88 5.17 -11.32
N GLY A 68 -0.03 4.19 -11.24
CA GLY A 68 -0.54 3.51 -12.43
C GLY A 68 -1.19 4.48 -13.40
N LEU A 69 -2.09 5.33 -12.92
CA LEU A 69 -2.75 6.36 -13.74
C LEU A 69 -1.75 7.32 -14.38
N ALA A 70 -0.73 7.75 -13.63
CA ALA A 70 0.29 8.64 -14.18
C ALA A 70 1.14 7.97 -15.26
N ILE A 71 1.53 6.71 -15.06
CA ILE A 71 2.27 5.94 -16.06
C ILE A 71 1.44 5.76 -17.31
N THR A 72 0.18 5.34 -17.19
CA THR A 72 -0.74 5.20 -18.36
C THR A 72 -0.92 6.52 -19.09
N SER A 73 -1.09 7.64 -18.37
CA SER A 73 -1.19 8.96 -18.99
C SER A 73 0.10 9.35 -19.72
N LEU A 74 1.25 9.01 -19.20
CA LEU A 74 2.54 9.28 -19.83
C LEU A 74 2.77 8.38 -21.06
N GLU A 75 2.32 7.13 -21.02
CA GLU A 75 2.35 6.21 -22.18
C GLU A 75 1.45 6.71 -23.31
N ILE A 76 0.25 7.22 -22.99
CA ILE A 76 -0.65 7.83 -23.98
C ILE A 76 0.02 9.08 -24.60
N ALA A 77 0.65 9.93 -23.78
CA ALA A 77 1.39 11.09 -24.27
C ALA A 77 2.53 10.68 -25.21
N TYR A 78 3.21 9.58 -24.89
CA TYR A 78 4.29 9.04 -25.73
C TYR A 78 3.77 8.44 -27.04
N SER A 79 2.64 7.75 -27.03
CA SER A 79 1.99 7.27 -28.23
C SER A 79 1.61 8.43 -29.16
N ASN A 80 0.99 9.47 -28.63
CA ASN A 80 0.65 10.67 -29.38
C ASN A 80 1.90 11.36 -29.99
N TRP A 81 3.00 11.39 -29.23
CA TRP A 81 4.27 11.89 -29.74
C TRP A 81 4.83 11.01 -30.86
N SER A 82 4.71 9.69 -30.74
CA SER A 82 5.16 8.75 -31.79
C SER A 82 4.48 9.03 -33.12
N ASP A 83 3.21 9.43 -33.08
CA ASP A 83 2.40 9.67 -34.27
C ASP A 83 2.68 11.04 -34.90
N ASN A 84 2.86 12.08 -34.09
CA ASN A 84 2.94 13.47 -34.57
C ASN A 84 4.32 14.10 -34.45
N GLN A 85 5.29 13.47 -33.76
CA GLN A 85 6.66 13.90 -33.52
C GLN A 85 6.76 15.32 -32.89
N ASN A 86 5.71 15.74 -32.16
CA ASN A 86 5.68 17.04 -31.53
C ASN A 86 6.32 16.99 -30.12
N ASN A 87 7.62 17.31 -30.05
CA ASN A 87 8.40 17.30 -28.81
C ASN A 87 7.83 18.27 -27.75
N GLN A 88 7.43 19.45 -28.19
CA GLN A 88 6.87 20.48 -27.29
C GLN A 88 5.59 19.98 -26.59
N ALA A 89 4.65 19.43 -27.36
CA ALA A 89 3.40 18.89 -26.83
C ALA A 89 3.67 17.76 -25.82
N TYR A 90 4.62 16.88 -26.11
CA TYR A 90 5.00 15.82 -25.18
C TYR A 90 5.58 16.37 -23.87
N LEU A 91 6.52 17.32 -23.94
CA LEU A 91 7.15 17.93 -22.75
C LEU A 91 6.13 18.63 -21.86
N HIS A 92 5.16 19.35 -22.47
CA HIS A 92 4.06 19.98 -21.71
C HIS A 92 3.20 18.94 -21.01
N GLN A 93 2.77 17.91 -21.71
CA GLN A 93 1.96 16.83 -21.14
C GLN A 93 2.71 16.09 -20.02
N ALA A 94 3.98 15.76 -20.24
CA ALA A 94 4.82 15.11 -19.23
C ALA A 94 4.95 15.99 -17.97
N ASN A 95 5.20 17.29 -18.12
CA ASN A 95 5.29 18.23 -17.03
C ASN A 95 3.99 18.33 -16.24
N ASP A 96 2.84 18.39 -16.91
CA ASP A 96 1.53 18.41 -16.27
C ASP A 96 1.24 17.13 -15.49
N ILE A 97 1.57 15.97 -16.05
CA ILE A 97 1.41 14.67 -15.36
C ILE A 97 2.26 14.64 -14.10
N LEU A 98 3.53 15.06 -14.17
CA LEU A 98 4.43 15.11 -13.03
C LEU A 98 3.93 16.07 -11.95
N LYS A 99 3.46 17.26 -12.32
CA LYS A 99 2.87 18.25 -11.40
C LYS A 99 1.66 17.67 -10.69
N ARG A 100 0.73 17.05 -11.41
CA ARG A 100 -0.44 16.37 -10.82
C ARG A 100 -0.04 15.26 -9.84
N CYS A 101 0.99 14.47 -10.18
CA CYS A 101 1.51 13.44 -9.27
C CYS A 101 2.04 14.04 -7.97
N VAL A 102 2.87 15.07 -8.07
CA VAL A 102 3.46 15.74 -6.91
C VAL A 102 2.37 16.38 -6.05
N LEU A 103 1.39 17.06 -6.65
CA LEU A 103 0.25 17.67 -5.95
C LEU A 103 -0.62 16.63 -5.24
N HIS A 104 -0.88 15.50 -5.88
CA HIS A 104 -1.68 14.43 -5.27
C HIS A 104 -1.03 13.89 -3.99
N VAL A 105 0.27 13.87 -3.96
CA VAL A 105 1.04 13.32 -2.84
C VAL A 105 1.33 14.36 -1.77
N SER A 106 1.74 15.59 -2.16
CA SER A 106 2.15 16.63 -1.22
C SER A 106 0.99 17.40 -0.60
N LYS A 107 -0.16 17.45 -1.29
CA LYS A 107 -1.29 18.34 -0.94
C LYS A 107 -0.87 19.79 -0.72
N SER A 108 0.30 20.18 -1.21
CA SER A 108 0.92 21.49 -0.99
C SER A 108 0.77 22.35 -2.24
N ALA A 109 -0.08 23.36 -2.18
CA ALA A 109 -0.34 24.28 -3.27
C ALA A 109 0.91 25.03 -3.81
N PRO A 110 1.91 25.41 -2.97
CA PRO A 110 3.09 26.13 -3.45
C PRO A 110 3.93 25.35 -4.48
N LEU A 111 3.87 24.03 -4.50
CA LEU A 111 4.62 23.20 -5.44
C LEU A 111 4.04 23.23 -6.86
N ALA A 112 2.75 23.47 -7.01
CA ALA A 112 2.08 23.54 -8.31
C ALA A 112 2.48 24.77 -9.13
N THR A 113 2.81 25.87 -8.47
CA THR A 113 3.16 27.15 -9.11
C THR A 113 4.63 27.26 -9.49
N GLN A 114 5.45 26.31 -9.04
CA GLN A 114 6.87 26.30 -9.38
C GLN A 114 7.09 25.94 -10.86
N THR A 115 8.03 26.63 -11.48
CA THR A 115 8.41 26.45 -12.87
C THR A 115 9.93 26.49 -13.01
N GLY A 116 10.44 26.04 -14.15
CA GLY A 116 11.86 26.09 -14.45
C GLY A 116 12.72 25.25 -13.49
N GLN A 117 13.88 25.80 -13.13
CA GLN A 117 14.87 25.09 -12.31
C GLN A 117 14.38 24.75 -10.88
N THR A 118 13.56 25.59 -10.30
CA THR A 118 12.99 25.33 -8.96
C THR A 118 12.08 24.11 -8.96
N TRP A 119 11.29 23.93 -10.01
CA TRP A 119 10.47 22.75 -10.21
C TRP A 119 11.31 21.48 -10.38
N VAL A 120 12.35 21.54 -11.20
CA VAL A 120 13.27 20.42 -11.42
C VAL A 120 14.01 20.03 -10.15
N ALA A 121 14.44 21.01 -9.36
CA ALA A 121 15.07 20.74 -8.06
C ALA A 121 14.13 20.00 -7.11
N GLU A 122 12.85 20.35 -7.09
CA GLU A 122 11.84 19.65 -6.31
C GLU A 122 11.64 18.20 -6.82
N LEU A 123 11.56 17.99 -8.14
CA LEU A 123 11.49 16.62 -8.70
C LEU A 123 12.67 15.75 -8.27
N ASN A 124 13.87 16.31 -8.25
CA ASN A 124 15.07 15.60 -7.79
C ASN A 124 15.01 15.27 -6.30
N ASN A 125 14.46 16.16 -5.46
CA ASN A 125 14.28 15.90 -4.03
C ASN A 125 13.27 14.75 -3.75
N TRP A 126 12.34 14.53 -4.68
CA TRP A 126 11.33 13.47 -4.56
C TRP A 126 11.75 12.15 -5.21
N GLY A 127 12.71 12.19 -6.12
CA GLY A 127 13.28 11.02 -6.76
C GLY A 127 14.23 10.26 -5.84
N LYS A 128 14.23 8.93 -5.91
CA LYS A 128 15.32 8.13 -5.30
C LYS A 128 16.66 8.38 -5.98
N LYS A 129 16.61 8.67 -7.26
CA LYS A 129 17.76 9.02 -8.11
C LYS A 129 17.47 10.36 -8.76
N ALA A 130 18.48 11.22 -8.80
CA ALA A 130 18.39 12.47 -9.53
C ALA A 130 18.17 12.20 -11.02
N LEU A 131 17.35 13.04 -11.64
CA LEU A 131 17.15 13.03 -13.08
C LEU A 131 18.45 13.42 -13.78
N SER A 132 18.67 12.88 -14.97
CA SER A 132 19.83 13.27 -15.80
C SER A 132 19.77 14.77 -16.13
N GLU A 133 20.91 15.37 -16.34
CA GLU A 133 21.03 16.80 -16.67
C GLU A 133 20.22 17.15 -17.92
N LYS A 134 20.20 16.26 -18.92
CA LYS A 134 19.39 16.41 -20.13
C LYS A 134 17.90 16.46 -19.83
N THR A 135 17.41 15.56 -19.00
CA THR A 135 16.00 15.53 -18.57
C THR A 135 15.64 16.74 -17.73
N GLN A 136 16.55 17.19 -16.87
CA GLN A 136 16.38 18.41 -16.09
C GLN A 136 16.24 19.64 -16.98
N ASN A 137 17.08 19.79 -17.98
CA ASN A 137 17.02 20.88 -18.95
C ASN A 137 15.75 20.81 -19.80
N ALA A 138 15.36 19.61 -20.23
CA ALA A 138 14.13 19.42 -21.00
C ALA A 138 12.88 19.86 -20.23
N LEU A 139 12.75 19.44 -18.98
CA LEU A 139 11.58 19.78 -18.13
C LEU A 139 11.61 21.20 -17.58
N GLY A 140 12.79 21.73 -17.31
CA GLY A 140 12.95 23.04 -16.69
C GLY A 140 12.99 24.20 -17.68
N PHE A 141 13.50 23.97 -18.87
CA PHE A 141 13.78 25.03 -19.83
C PHE A 141 13.21 24.78 -21.22
N GLU A 142 13.52 23.62 -21.83
CA GLU A 142 13.11 23.34 -23.21
C GLU A 142 11.60 23.18 -23.40
N CYS A 143 10.87 22.80 -22.34
CA CYS A 143 9.41 22.71 -22.41
C CYS A 143 8.74 24.07 -22.74
N TYR A 144 9.44 25.19 -22.55
CA TYR A 144 8.94 26.53 -22.88
C TYR A 144 9.44 27.04 -24.24
N GLN A 145 10.26 26.24 -24.94
CA GLN A 145 10.79 26.59 -26.25
C GLN A 145 9.85 26.11 -27.36
N ALA A 146 9.82 26.84 -28.48
CA ALA A 146 8.99 26.47 -29.62
C ALA A 146 9.49 25.18 -30.33
N ALA A 147 10.80 24.90 -30.27
CA ALA A 147 11.42 23.75 -30.93
C ALA A 147 12.42 23.07 -29.99
N PRO A 148 11.95 22.27 -29.03
CA PRO A 148 12.82 21.54 -28.13
C PRO A 148 13.58 20.43 -28.87
N SER A 149 14.88 20.27 -28.53
CA SER A 149 15.78 19.29 -29.18
C SER A 149 16.00 18.02 -28.37
N SER A 150 15.29 17.87 -27.27
CA SER A 150 15.45 16.74 -26.34
C SER A 150 15.16 15.38 -26.96
N ASP A 151 15.93 14.36 -26.58
CA ASP A 151 15.63 12.97 -26.88
C ASP A 151 14.43 12.47 -26.05
N ILE A 152 13.25 12.49 -26.64
CA ILE A 152 12.00 12.11 -25.99
C ILE A 152 12.00 10.64 -25.55
N LYS A 153 12.68 9.74 -26.28
CA LYS A 153 12.73 8.31 -25.93
C LYS A 153 13.49 8.08 -24.62
N ALA A 154 14.68 8.68 -24.50
CA ALA A 154 15.47 8.59 -23.30
C ALA A 154 14.77 9.25 -22.11
N LEU A 155 14.20 10.44 -22.31
CA LEU A 155 13.44 11.17 -21.33
C LEU A 155 12.21 10.38 -20.84
N HIS A 156 11.43 9.81 -21.74
CA HIS A 156 10.26 8.98 -21.40
C HIS A 156 10.64 7.81 -20.50
N THR A 157 11.69 7.09 -20.84
CA THR A 157 12.18 5.95 -20.05
C THR A 157 12.58 6.38 -18.64
N GLU A 158 13.25 7.51 -18.53
CA GLU A 158 13.67 8.05 -17.24
C GLU A 158 12.49 8.53 -16.38
N LEU A 159 11.49 9.18 -16.99
CA LEU A 159 10.28 9.60 -16.29
C LEU A 159 9.44 8.42 -15.81
N ILE A 160 9.32 7.34 -16.59
CA ILE A 160 8.65 6.12 -16.13
C ILE A 160 9.40 5.53 -14.93
N HIS A 161 10.73 5.47 -15.00
CA HIS A 161 11.52 5.00 -13.86
C HIS A 161 11.30 5.87 -12.62
N TRP A 162 11.30 7.18 -12.79
CA TRP A 162 11.05 8.13 -11.71
C TRP A 162 9.65 7.92 -11.11
N LEU A 163 8.58 7.79 -11.93
CA LEU A 163 7.22 7.54 -11.47
C LEU A 163 7.08 6.22 -10.69
N LYS A 164 7.84 5.20 -11.03
CA LYS A 164 7.87 3.91 -10.32
C LYS A 164 8.59 3.98 -8.98
N THR A 165 9.64 4.79 -8.88
CA THR A 165 10.59 4.76 -7.76
C THR A 165 10.47 5.91 -6.79
N HIS A 166 9.84 7.06 -7.18
CA HIS A 166 9.77 8.23 -6.32
C HIS A 166 9.11 7.92 -4.97
N GLU A 167 9.65 8.53 -3.92
CA GLU A 167 9.14 8.37 -2.55
C GLU A 167 8.79 9.74 -1.96
N TYR A 168 7.61 9.81 -1.36
CA TYR A 168 7.24 10.97 -0.56
C TYR A 168 8.03 10.97 0.75
N ARG A 169 8.99 11.87 0.88
CA ARG A 169 9.70 12.14 2.13
C ARG A 169 9.02 13.28 2.86
N LEU A 170 8.28 12.97 3.90
CA LEU A 170 7.71 13.97 4.83
C LEU A 170 8.77 14.86 5.50
N GLU A 171 10.00 14.37 5.62
CA GLU A 171 11.11 15.08 6.28
C GLU A 171 11.52 16.39 5.61
N ASN A 172 11.33 16.53 4.31
CA ASN A 172 11.80 17.71 3.58
C ASN A 172 10.89 18.93 3.77
N ILE A 173 9.61 18.75 4.10
CA ILE A 173 8.69 19.85 4.36
C ILE A 173 9.07 20.58 5.65
N THR A 174 9.42 19.85 6.67
CA THR A 174 9.80 20.43 7.97
C THR A 174 11.10 21.21 7.89
N LYS A 175 12.10 20.72 7.14
CA LYS A 175 13.38 21.42 6.96
C LYS A 175 13.27 22.69 6.13
N THR A 176 12.43 22.69 5.09
CA THR A 176 12.23 23.87 4.22
C THR A 176 11.39 24.93 4.93
N SER A 177 10.40 24.54 5.72
CA SER A 177 9.57 25.47 6.50
C SER A 177 10.36 26.13 7.63
N ILE A 178 11.23 25.37 8.31
CA ILE A 178 12.10 25.91 9.37
C ILE A 178 13.14 26.88 8.78
N LYS A 179 13.69 26.59 7.60
CA LYS A 179 14.67 27.47 6.96
C LYS A 179 14.07 28.79 6.45
N ARG A 180 12.78 28.80 6.07
CA ARG A 180 12.06 30.04 5.69
C ARG A 180 11.63 30.88 6.89
N GLY A 181 11.31 30.24 8.02
CA GLY A 181 10.93 30.95 9.23
C GLY A 181 12.09 31.60 9.99
N LEU A 182 13.36 31.28 9.65
CA LEU A 182 14.53 31.89 10.28
C LEU A 182 15.06 33.14 9.52
N HIS A 183 14.47 33.50 8.37
CA HIS A 183 14.87 34.63 7.55
C HIS A 183 13.72 35.64 7.31
N ALA A 184 12.69 35.60 8.18
CA ALA A 184 11.58 36.55 8.15
C ALA A 184 11.62 37.47 9.40
#